data_135d0395e7a1aaac1ad9386a02910708
#
_entry.id   135d0395e7a1aaac1ad9386a02910708
#
_cell.length_a   1.000
_cell.length_b   1.000
_cell.length_c   1.000
_cell.angle_alpha   90.00
_cell.angle_beta   90.00
_cell.angle_gamma   90.00
#
_symmetry.space_group_name_H-M   'P 1'
#
loop_
_entity.id
_entity.type
_entity.pdbx_description
1 polymer ?
#
loop_
_entity_poly.entity_id
_entity_poly.type
_entity_poly.pdbx_seq_one_letter_code
_entity_poly.pdbx_strand_id
1 'polypeptide(L)'
;DQPRSRGLGDVYKRQGEGVMHEIIKKSRKGKGEDVLVRCLECDKVHTVMIRPPKLVMVSTTLSDGRESQSVDVEADEDEEITVGDLFEYEEISWRVTRIDNSDSRPEKILTASKIRSMWATRSDKTLVGLTMTNGELSESSQIECEPDRVFSCGSIMMVGGDRWIVRAIHTGSGRTLTGSRYAHEIRRVYLHLPENKYN
;
A
#
# COMPACT_ATOMS: atom_id res chain seq x y z
N ASP A 1 -6.11 45.88 0.04
CA ASP A 1 -6.31 44.57 0.71
C ASP A 1 -5.52 43.50 -0.04
N GLN A 2 -4.32 43.18 0.49
CA GLN A 2 -3.56 42.05 -0.02
C GLN A 2 -3.93 40.79 0.78
N PRO A 3 -4.14 39.64 0.12
CA PRO A 3 -4.45 38.40 0.83
C PRO A 3 -3.21 37.96 1.63
N ARG A 4 -3.39 37.85 2.93
CA ARG A 4 -2.39 37.29 3.85
C ARG A 4 -2.09 35.86 3.43
N SER A 5 -0.88 35.60 2.95
CA SER A 5 -0.36 34.27 2.73
C SER A 5 -0.42 33.49 4.04
N ARG A 6 -1.19 32.40 4.06
CA ARG A 6 -1.15 31.42 5.16
C ARG A 6 0.27 30.86 5.21
N GLY A 7 1.00 31.22 6.27
CA GLY A 7 2.33 30.70 6.50
C GLY A 7 2.24 29.17 6.69
N LEU A 8 3.01 28.45 5.88
CA LEU A 8 3.39 27.08 6.20
C LEU A 8 4.25 27.16 7.47
N GLY A 9 3.67 26.73 8.59
CA GLY A 9 4.39 26.62 9.84
C GLY A 9 5.32 25.42 9.77
N ASP A 10 6.59 25.65 9.41
CA ASP A 10 7.63 24.63 9.55
C ASP A 10 7.93 24.43 11.03
N VAL A 11 7.50 23.29 11.54
CA VAL A 11 7.75 22.88 12.93
C VAL A 11 9.17 22.32 13.02
N TYR A 12 10.11 23.13 13.46
CA TYR A 12 11.47 22.66 13.74
C TYR A 12 11.56 22.11 15.16
N LYS A 13 11.82 20.81 15.29
CA LYS A 13 12.05 20.14 16.57
C LYS A 13 13.39 20.56 17.17
N ARG A 14 13.36 21.32 18.26
CA ARG A 14 14.45 21.42 19.22
C ARG A 14 13.98 20.78 20.52
N GLN A 15 14.60 19.66 20.94
CA GLN A 15 14.32 18.94 22.20
C GLN A 15 12.87 18.44 22.36
N GLY A 16 12.27 17.87 21.28
CA GLY A 16 10.97 17.19 21.41
C GLY A 16 9.72 18.06 21.27
N GLU A 17 9.84 19.39 21.31
CA GLU A 17 8.74 20.34 21.06
C GLU A 17 8.97 21.15 19.81
N GLY A 18 7.96 21.25 18.96
CA GLY A 18 8.02 22.05 17.74
C GLY A 18 7.86 23.53 18.04
N VAL A 19 8.84 24.35 17.64
CA VAL A 19 8.83 25.81 17.85
C VAL A 19 8.39 26.50 16.57
N MET A 20 7.40 27.41 16.67
CA MET A 20 6.89 28.19 15.55
C MET A 20 7.87 29.26 15.13
N HIS A 21 8.06 29.41 13.82
CA HIS A 21 8.92 30.42 13.23
C HIS A 21 8.16 31.25 12.18
N GLU A 22 8.42 32.53 12.15
CA GLU A 22 7.96 33.45 11.12
C GLU A 22 9.01 33.53 9.99
N ILE A 23 8.59 33.35 8.74
CA ILE A 23 9.47 33.43 7.58
C ILE A 23 9.68 34.90 7.23
N ILE A 24 10.94 35.39 7.30
CA ILE A 24 11.31 36.73 6.94
C ILE A 24 11.71 36.83 5.46
N LYS A 25 12.51 35.85 4.98
CA LYS A 25 13.02 35.85 3.60
C LYS A 25 13.31 34.43 3.12
N LYS A 26 13.00 34.18 1.86
CA LYS A 26 13.40 32.94 1.15
C LYS A 26 14.44 33.31 0.08
N SER A 27 15.48 32.48 -0.03
CA SER A 27 16.53 32.62 -1.05
C SER A 27 16.80 31.25 -1.68
N ARG A 28 16.60 31.13 -2.98
CA ARG A 28 16.91 29.89 -3.72
C ARG A 28 18.42 29.65 -3.76
N LYS A 29 18.88 28.45 -3.44
CA LYS A 29 20.29 28.07 -3.50
C LYS A 29 20.43 26.66 -4.10
N GLY A 30 20.74 26.60 -5.39
CA GLY A 30 20.78 25.34 -6.14
C GLY A 30 19.43 24.65 -6.19
N LYS A 31 19.36 23.38 -5.78
CA LYS A 31 18.12 22.59 -5.68
C LYS A 31 17.35 22.80 -4.36
N GLY A 32 17.86 23.63 -3.43
CA GLY A 32 17.23 23.90 -2.13
C GLY A 32 16.96 25.38 -1.90
N GLU A 33 16.48 25.71 -0.71
CA GLU A 33 16.18 27.07 -0.27
C GLU A 33 16.85 27.36 1.07
N ASP A 34 17.40 28.57 1.21
CA ASP A 34 17.80 29.12 2.49
C ASP A 34 16.69 30.07 2.96
N VAL A 35 16.10 29.76 4.10
CA VAL A 35 14.96 30.51 4.66
C VAL A 35 15.44 31.27 5.92
N LEU A 36 15.42 32.58 5.89
CA LEU A 36 15.65 33.37 7.09
C LEU A 36 14.36 33.42 7.90
N VAL A 37 14.43 32.96 9.14
CA VAL A 37 13.27 32.81 10.02
C VAL A 37 13.52 33.54 11.35
N ARG A 38 12.43 34.00 11.99
CA ARG A 38 12.38 34.50 13.35
C ARG A 38 11.65 33.50 14.24
N CYS A 39 12.26 33.07 15.31
CA CYS A 39 11.62 32.25 16.31
C CYS A 39 10.55 33.06 17.06
N LEU A 40 9.31 32.56 17.14
CA LEU A 40 8.22 33.25 17.84
C LEU A 40 8.32 33.17 19.37
N GLU A 41 9.16 32.31 19.91
CA GLU A 41 9.35 32.18 21.35
C GLU A 41 10.50 33.01 21.89
N CYS A 42 11.61 33.15 21.14
CA CYS A 42 12.80 33.84 21.62
C CYS A 42 13.26 35.00 20.76
N ASP A 43 12.48 35.37 19.72
CA ASP A 43 12.76 36.47 18.76
C ASP A 43 14.10 36.38 17.99
N LYS A 44 14.85 35.28 18.15
CA LYS A 44 16.12 35.10 17.45
C LYS A 44 15.87 34.85 15.96
N VAL A 45 16.66 35.56 15.15
CA VAL A 45 16.68 35.38 13.69
C VAL A 45 17.80 34.44 13.32
N HIS A 46 17.50 33.40 12.53
CA HIS A 46 18.50 32.46 12.02
C HIS A 46 18.10 31.92 10.62
N THR A 47 19.06 31.35 9.93
CA THR A 47 18.82 30.78 8.60
C THR A 47 18.60 29.27 8.72
N VAL A 48 17.48 28.81 8.18
CA VAL A 48 17.17 27.40 8.00
C VAL A 48 17.49 27.01 6.56
N MET A 49 18.32 26.01 6.38
CA MET A 49 18.67 25.48 5.07
C MET A 49 17.76 24.31 4.75
N ILE A 50 16.81 24.50 3.82
CA ILE A 50 15.95 23.45 3.31
C ILE A 50 16.64 22.85 2.09
N ARG A 51 17.02 21.58 2.18
CA ARG A 51 17.59 20.83 1.06
C ARG A 51 16.65 19.69 0.73
N PRO A 52 16.33 19.46 -0.57
CA PRO A 52 15.61 18.26 -0.94
C PRO A 52 16.43 17.05 -0.51
N PRO A 53 15.80 16.00 0.01
CA PRO A 53 16.48 14.75 0.31
C PRO A 53 17.13 14.21 -0.98
N LYS A 54 18.18 13.42 -0.83
CA LYS A 54 18.75 12.70 -1.96
C LYS A 54 17.87 11.52 -2.28
N LEU A 55 17.65 11.28 -3.56
CA LEU A 55 16.97 10.08 -4.02
C LEU A 55 17.94 8.89 -3.99
N VAL A 56 17.43 7.76 -3.53
CA VAL A 56 18.10 6.45 -3.59
C VAL A 56 17.22 5.49 -4.37
N MET A 57 17.86 4.54 -5.05
CA MET A 57 17.18 3.49 -5.78
C MET A 57 17.12 2.25 -4.89
N VAL A 58 15.91 1.82 -4.55
CA VAL A 58 15.67 0.62 -3.74
C VAL A 58 15.35 -0.54 -4.67
N SER A 59 16.23 -1.55 -4.72
CA SER A 59 15.99 -2.75 -5.51
C SER A 59 14.80 -3.51 -4.96
N THR A 60 13.73 -3.62 -5.76
CA THR A 60 12.42 -4.10 -5.34
C THR A 60 11.95 -5.24 -6.24
N THR A 61 11.52 -6.35 -5.64
CA THR A 61 10.81 -7.42 -6.34
C THR A 61 9.32 -7.20 -6.22
N LEU A 62 8.66 -6.93 -7.33
CA LEU A 62 7.21 -6.78 -7.45
C LEU A 62 6.60 -8.12 -7.83
N SER A 63 5.61 -8.59 -7.07
CA SER A 63 4.91 -9.86 -7.30
C SER A 63 3.43 -9.63 -7.59
N ASP A 64 2.99 -10.12 -8.76
CA ASP A 64 1.59 -10.10 -9.19
C ASP A 64 1.13 -11.54 -9.45
N GLY A 65 0.47 -12.15 -8.48
CA GLY A 65 0.02 -13.54 -8.55
C GLY A 65 1.16 -14.55 -8.72
N ARG A 66 1.39 -15.02 -9.95
CA ARG A 66 2.46 -15.98 -10.28
C ARG A 66 3.67 -15.32 -10.92
N GLU A 67 3.55 -14.07 -11.30
CA GLU A 67 4.60 -13.32 -11.98
C GLU A 67 5.35 -12.45 -10.98
N SER A 68 6.64 -12.27 -11.21
CA SER A 68 7.47 -11.38 -10.40
C SER A 68 8.51 -10.72 -11.30
N GLN A 69 8.74 -9.45 -11.03
CA GLN A 69 9.76 -8.65 -11.72
C GLN A 69 10.62 -7.89 -10.71
N SER A 70 11.88 -7.66 -11.06
CA SER A 70 12.78 -6.82 -10.28
C SER A 70 12.85 -5.44 -10.91
N VAL A 71 12.64 -4.41 -10.12
CA VAL A 71 12.69 -3.01 -10.51
C VAL A 71 13.46 -2.21 -9.47
N ASP A 72 13.91 -1.01 -9.84
CA ASP A 72 14.47 -0.06 -8.91
C ASP A 72 13.42 1.03 -8.63
N VAL A 73 12.98 1.16 -7.38
CA VAL A 73 12.00 2.15 -6.94
C VAL A 73 12.74 3.34 -6.31
N GLU A 74 12.40 4.56 -6.75
CA GLU A 74 12.94 5.77 -6.15
C GLU A 74 12.31 6.03 -4.78
N ALA A 75 13.15 6.36 -3.79
CA ALA A 75 12.75 6.78 -2.46
C ALA A 75 13.68 7.90 -1.96
N ASP A 76 13.22 8.71 -1.02
CA ASP A 76 14.07 9.68 -0.35
C ASP A 76 15.08 8.97 0.56
N GLU A 77 16.34 9.44 0.59
CA GLU A 77 17.46 8.80 1.33
C GLU A 77 17.12 8.52 2.80
N ASP A 78 16.35 9.41 3.41
CA ASP A 78 15.94 9.38 4.83
C ASP A 78 14.52 8.88 5.06
N GLU A 79 13.80 8.45 4.01
CA GLU A 79 12.46 7.89 4.12
C GLU A 79 12.48 6.58 4.90
N GLU A 80 11.61 6.47 5.92
CA GLU A 80 11.39 5.22 6.64
C GLU A 80 10.32 4.39 5.94
N ILE A 81 10.70 3.20 5.48
CA ILE A 81 9.80 2.25 4.82
C ILE A 81 9.49 1.12 5.79
N THR A 82 8.19 0.81 5.93
CA THR A 82 7.67 -0.20 6.84
C THR A 82 7.01 -1.35 6.07
N VAL A 83 7.16 -2.58 6.55
CA VAL A 83 6.39 -3.72 6.03
C VAL A 83 4.90 -3.47 6.22
N GLY A 84 4.14 -3.46 5.13
CA GLY A 84 2.72 -3.09 5.06
C GLY A 84 2.45 -1.76 4.37
N ASP A 85 3.47 -0.92 4.17
CA ASP A 85 3.32 0.34 3.45
C ASP A 85 2.87 0.13 2.01
N LEU A 86 2.14 1.12 1.50
CA LEU A 86 1.67 1.17 0.12
C LEU A 86 2.46 2.20 -0.66
N PHE A 87 2.84 1.86 -1.88
CA PHE A 87 3.45 2.79 -2.83
C PHE A 87 2.90 2.53 -4.24
N GLU A 88 3.06 3.51 -5.12
CA GLU A 88 2.67 3.39 -6.52
C GLU A 88 3.91 3.21 -7.40
N TYR A 89 3.83 2.26 -8.32
CA TYR A 89 4.81 2.07 -9.38
C TYR A 89 4.07 1.72 -10.67
N GLU A 90 4.30 2.48 -11.76
CA GLU A 90 3.61 2.35 -13.04
C GLU A 90 2.07 2.34 -12.92
N GLU A 91 1.51 3.27 -12.13
CA GLU A 91 0.05 3.41 -11.89
C GLU A 91 -0.59 2.20 -11.18
N ILE A 92 0.22 1.29 -10.64
CA ILE A 92 -0.22 0.13 -9.87
C ILE A 92 0.17 0.33 -8.42
N SER A 93 -0.76 0.01 -7.51
CA SER A 93 -0.51 0.08 -6.07
C SER A 93 0.11 -1.22 -5.57
N TRP A 94 1.19 -1.10 -4.81
CA TRP A 94 1.96 -2.20 -4.27
C TRP A 94 2.04 -2.11 -2.75
N ARG A 95 2.02 -3.25 -2.08
CA ARG A 95 2.20 -3.34 -0.62
C ARG A 95 3.52 -4.00 -0.30
N VAL A 96 4.33 -3.34 0.50
CA VAL A 96 5.61 -3.88 1.01
C VAL A 96 5.34 -5.11 1.88
N THR A 97 5.95 -6.23 1.53
CA THR A 97 5.80 -7.51 2.26
C THR A 97 7.06 -7.93 3.00
N ARG A 98 8.21 -7.47 2.55
CA ARG A 98 9.50 -7.76 3.17
C ARG A 98 10.54 -6.69 2.84
N ILE A 99 11.41 -6.39 3.78
CA ILE A 99 12.54 -5.48 3.64
C ILE A 99 13.77 -6.20 4.20
N ASP A 100 14.86 -6.25 3.44
CA ASP A 100 16.15 -6.80 3.89
C ASP A 100 17.19 -5.67 4.00
N ASN A 101 17.94 -5.69 5.08
CA ASN A 101 19.05 -4.77 5.32
C ASN A 101 20.32 -5.18 4.54
N SER A 102 21.41 -4.43 4.70
CA SER A 102 22.70 -4.70 4.04
C SER A 102 23.25 -6.10 4.28
N ASP A 103 22.93 -6.71 5.43
CA ASP A 103 23.34 -8.07 5.80
C ASP A 103 22.38 -9.16 5.30
N SER A 104 21.38 -8.80 4.47
CA SER A 104 20.31 -9.68 3.99
C SER A 104 19.42 -10.23 5.10
N ARG A 105 19.29 -9.50 6.21
CA ARG A 105 18.40 -9.85 7.32
C ARG A 105 17.08 -9.10 7.18
N PRO A 106 15.95 -9.77 7.42
CA PRO A 106 14.63 -9.12 7.35
C PRO A 106 14.43 -8.15 8.52
N GLU A 107 13.90 -6.97 8.18
CA GLU A 107 13.54 -5.92 9.12
C GLU A 107 12.07 -5.52 8.92
N LYS A 108 11.44 -4.98 9.94
CA LYS A 108 10.05 -4.50 9.84
C LYS A 108 9.97 -3.06 9.36
N ILE A 109 10.97 -2.26 9.69
CA ILE A 109 11.10 -0.86 9.33
C ILE A 109 12.57 -0.54 9.10
N LEU A 110 12.87 0.20 8.04
CA LEU A 110 14.23 0.59 7.71
C LEU A 110 14.23 1.87 6.87
N THR A 111 15.26 2.70 7.07
CA THR A 111 15.50 3.89 6.22
C THR A 111 15.91 3.43 4.81
N ALA A 112 15.37 4.05 3.77
CA ALA A 112 15.56 3.66 2.36
C ALA A 112 17.05 3.48 1.98
N SER A 113 17.93 4.37 2.44
CA SER A 113 19.39 4.28 2.19
C SER A 113 20.06 3.03 2.80
N LYS A 114 19.41 2.34 3.73
CA LYS A 114 19.91 1.11 4.38
C LYS A 114 19.27 -0.15 3.84
N ILE A 115 18.28 -0.02 2.94
CA ILE A 115 17.60 -1.14 2.33
C ILE A 115 18.49 -1.72 1.22
N ARG A 116 18.80 -3.00 1.32
CA ARG A 116 19.47 -3.74 0.25
C ARG A 116 18.49 -4.20 -0.81
N SER A 117 17.34 -4.74 -0.38
CA SER A 117 16.28 -5.23 -1.26
C SER A 117 14.94 -5.24 -0.53
N MET A 118 13.88 -5.05 -1.31
CA MET A 118 12.50 -5.00 -0.84
C MET A 118 11.64 -5.93 -1.70
N TRP A 119 10.58 -6.48 -1.12
CA TRP A 119 9.54 -7.23 -1.82
C TRP A 119 8.21 -6.55 -1.61
N ALA A 120 7.43 -6.49 -2.67
CA ALA A 120 6.08 -5.96 -2.62
C ALA A 120 5.13 -6.84 -3.44
N THR A 121 3.89 -6.89 -3.01
CA THR A 121 2.82 -7.59 -3.70
C THR A 121 1.78 -6.59 -4.18
N ARG A 122 1.24 -6.81 -5.36
CA ARG A 122 0.16 -5.99 -5.91
C ARG A 122 -1.01 -5.90 -4.93
N SER A 123 -1.52 -4.69 -4.71
CA SER A 123 -2.54 -4.42 -3.69
C SER A 123 -3.83 -3.77 -4.20
N ASP A 124 -3.84 -3.29 -5.44
CA ASP A 124 -5.05 -2.76 -6.09
C ASP A 124 -6.03 -3.85 -6.52
N LYS A 125 -5.52 -5.08 -6.71
CA LYS A 125 -6.30 -6.25 -7.10
C LYS A 125 -5.88 -7.49 -6.32
N THR A 126 -6.77 -8.46 -6.25
CA THR A 126 -6.51 -9.76 -5.64
C THR A 126 -7.11 -10.88 -6.49
N LEU A 127 -6.46 -12.06 -6.47
CA LEU A 127 -6.92 -13.25 -7.16
C LEU A 127 -7.63 -14.19 -6.17
N VAL A 128 -8.91 -14.41 -6.40
CA VAL A 128 -9.73 -15.33 -5.62
C VAL A 128 -9.95 -16.62 -6.42
N GLY A 129 -9.50 -17.74 -5.88
CA GLY A 129 -9.76 -19.06 -6.47
C GLY A 129 -11.24 -19.42 -6.40
N LEU A 130 -11.78 -19.98 -7.47
CA LEU A 130 -13.14 -20.48 -7.53
C LEU A 130 -13.12 -22.01 -7.70
N THR A 131 -14.03 -22.70 -7.05
CA THR A 131 -14.37 -24.10 -7.35
C THR A 131 -15.86 -24.15 -7.63
N MET A 132 -16.19 -24.46 -8.86
CA MET A 132 -17.57 -24.55 -9.36
C MET A 132 -17.97 -26.02 -9.43
N THR A 133 -19.04 -26.38 -8.72
CA THR A 133 -19.52 -27.78 -8.67
C THR A 133 -20.91 -27.88 -9.31
N ASN A 134 -21.02 -28.72 -10.31
CA ASN A 134 -22.28 -29.07 -10.97
C ASN A 134 -22.48 -30.57 -10.90
N GLY A 135 -23.30 -31.05 -9.95
CA GLY A 135 -23.47 -32.45 -9.66
C GLY A 135 -22.16 -33.11 -9.23
N GLU A 136 -21.67 -34.07 -10.00
CA GLU A 136 -20.43 -34.79 -9.75
C GLU A 136 -19.19 -34.10 -10.34
N LEU A 137 -19.38 -33.10 -11.21
CA LEU A 137 -18.30 -32.39 -11.88
C LEU A 137 -17.89 -31.19 -11.07
N SER A 138 -16.59 -31.00 -10.95
CA SER A 138 -15.99 -29.78 -10.32
C SER A 138 -14.96 -29.19 -11.25
N GLU A 139 -15.08 -27.89 -11.45
CA GLU A 139 -14.15 -27.07 -12.23
C GLU A 139 -13.48 -26.03 -11.33
N SER A 140 -12.21 -25.76 -11.58
CA SER A 140 -11.44 -24.73 -10.89
C SER A 140 -11.17 -23.55 -11.83
N SER A 141 -11.42 -22.35 -11.34
CA SER A 141 -11.15 -21.09 -12.03
C SER A 141 -10.59 -20.06 -11.06
N GLN A 142 -10.34 -18.85 -11.53
CA GLN A 142 -9.91 -17.71 -10.72
C GLN A 142 -10.63 -16.46 -11.20
N ILE A 143 -10.90 -15.56 -10.27
CA ILE A 143 -11.41 -14.23 -10.56
C ILE A 143 -10.47 -13.19 -9.96
N GLU A 144 -10.12 -12.20 -10.76
CA GLU A 144 -9.43 -11.00 -10.31
C GLU A 144 -10.48 -9.97 -9.88
N CYS A 145 -10.29 -9.35 -8.73
CA CYS A 145 -11.22 -8.36 -8.20
C CYS A 145 -10.50 -7.43 -7.20
N GLU A 146 -11.16 -6.34 -6.86
CA GLU A 146 -10.70 -5.43 -5.83
C GLU A 146 -10.58 -6.13 -4.46
N PRO A 147 -9.56 -5.81 -3.65
CA PRO A 147 -9.31 -6.46 -2.35
C PRO A 147 -10.45 -6.32 -1.35
N ASP A 148 -11.22 -5.24 -1.44
CA ASP A 148 -12.35 -4.92 -0.56
C ASP A 148 -13.68 -5.48 -1.06
N ARG A 149 -13.71 -6.14 -2.24
CA ARG A 149 -14.91 -6.84 -2.71
C ARG A 149 -15.38 -7.86 -1.69
N VAL A 150 -16.67 -7.81 -1.34
CA VAL A 150 -17.29 -8.71 -0.37
C VAL A 150 -17.89 -9.93 -1.06
N PHE A 151 -17.55 -11.11 -0.56
CA PHE A 151 -18.20 -12.37 -0.90
C PHE A 151 -19.01 -12.86 0.29
N SER A 152 -20.27 -13.25 0.05
CA SER A 152 -21.20 -13.71 1.09
C SER A 152 -21.71 -15.10 0.79
N CYS A 153 -21.66 -15.99 1.77
CA CYS A 153 -22.27 -17.33 1.63
C CYS A 153 -23.78 -17.20 1.38
N GLY A 154 -24.30 -17.96 0.43
CA GLY A 154 -25.69 -17.90 -0.02
C GLY A 154 -25.99 -16.84 -1.09
N SER A 155 -25.06 -15.93 -1.38
CA SER A 155 -25.23 -14.95 -2.47
C SER A 155 -25.05 -15.61 -3.85
N ILE A 156 -25.62 -14.93 -4.86
CA ILE A 156 -25.46 -15.34 -6.26
C ILE A 156 -24.34 -14.52 -6.90
N MET A 157 -23.48 -15.19 -7.64
CA MET A 157 -22.49 -14.54 -8.50
C MET A 157 -22.54 -15.08 -9.93
N MET A 158 -22.15 -14.23 -10.86
CA MET A 158 -22.05 -14.60 -12.29
C MET A 158 -20.61 -15.03 -12.58
N VAL A 159 -20.45 -16.20 -13.16
CA VAL A 159 -19.16 -16.72 -13.64
C VAL A 159 -19.36 -17.40 -14.96
N GLY A 160 -18.62 -16.95 -16.01
CA GLY A 160 -18.72 -17.52 -17.35
C GLY A 160 -20.08 -17.33 -18.02
N GLY A 161 -20.92 -16.40 -17.54
CA GLY A 161 -22.30 -16.20 -18.01
C GLY A 161 -23.35 -16.95 -17.22
N ASP A 162 -22.97 -17.89 -16.37
CA ASP A 162 -23.88 -18.69 -15.54
C ASP A 162 -24.03 -18.11 -14.12
N ARG A 163 -25.18 -18.44 -13.49
CA ARG A 163 -25.51 -18.03 -12.12
C ARG A 163 -25.07 -19.12 -11.16
N TRP A 164 -24.23 -18.74 -10.20
CA TRP A 164 -23.71 -19.65 -9.18
C TRP A 164 -24.05 -19.15 -7.78
N ILE A 165 -24.30 -20.06 -6.86
CA ILE A 165 -24.52 -19.72 -5.43
C ILE A 165 -23.21 -19.96 -4.67
N VAL A 166 -22.79 -19.00 -3.85
CA VAL A 166 -21.65 -19.14 -2.95
C VAL A 166 -22.01 -20.09 -1.82
N ARG A 167 -21.49 -21.31 -1.86
CA ARG A 167 -21.72 -22.35 -0.86
C ARG A 167 -20.83 -22.18 0.37
N ALA A 168 -19.56 -21.85 0.15
CA ALA A 168 -18.58 -21.73 1.21
C ALA A 168 -17.43 -20.83 0.80
N ILE A 169 -16.79 -20.22 1.79
CA ILE A 169 -15.61 -19.40 1.62
C ILE A 169 -14.47 -20.00 2.43
N HIS A 170 -13.29 -20.15 1.83
CA HIS A 170 -12.07 -20.61 2.46
C HIS A 170 -11.08 -19.44 2.56
N THR A 171 -10.75 -19.08 3.79
CA THR A 171 -9.62 -18.18 4.12
C THR A 171 -8.36 -19.04 4.36
N GLY A 172 -7.20 -18.46 4.48
CA GLY A 172 -5.98 -19.25 4.75
C GLY A 172 -6.06 -20.15 5.99
N SER A 173 -6.91 -19.79 6.97
CA SER A 173 -7.04 -20.47 8.26
C SER A 173 -8.23 -21.44 8.37
N GLY A 174 -9.20 -21.40 7.45
CA GLY A 174 -10.36 -22.27 7.55
C GLY A 174 -11.44 -22.02 6.51
N ARG A 175 -12.49 -22.87 6.56
CA ARG A 175 -13.65 -22.82 5.68
C ARG A 175 -14.89 -22.40 6.48
N THR A 176 -15.62 -21.41 5.97
CA THR A 176 -16.90 -20.97 6.52
C THR A 176 -18.04 -21.27 5.55
N LEU A 177 -19.21 -21.62 6.09
CA LEU A 177 -20.44 -21.87 5.36
C LEU A 177 -21.45 -20.73 5.50
N THR A 178 -21.15 -19.76 6.35
CA THR A 178 -22.02 -18.61 6.66
C THR A 178 -21.20 -17.32 6.76
N GLY A 179 -21.90 -16.18 6.62
CA GLY A 179 -21.29 -14.85 6.75
C GLY A 179 -20.58 -14.39 5.48
N SER A 180 -19.83 -13.32 5.62
CA SER A 180 -19.16 -12.62 4.51
C SER A 180 -17.68 -12.44 4.80
N ARG A 181 -16.86 -12.29 3.75
CA ARG A 181 -15.43 -12.01 3.82
C ARG A 181 -15.03 -11.07 2.70
N TYR A 182 -14.00 -10.28 2.93
CA TYR A 182 -13.35 -9.48 1.90
C TYR A 182 -12.46 -10.34 1.00
N ALA A 183 -12.34 -9.98 -0.27
CA ALA A 183 -11.58 -10.74 -1.25
C ALA A 183 -10.12 -10.99 -0.82
N HIS A 184 -9.46 -10.01 -0.21
CA HIS A 184 -8.07 -10.13 0.26
C HIS A 184 -7.88 -11.17 1.39
N GLU A 185 -8.96 -11.55 2.09
CA GLU A 185 -8.94 -12.60 3.12
C GLU A 185 -9.19 -13.99 2.52
N ILE A 186 -9.70 -14.05 1.26
CA ILE A 186 -10.21 -15.25 0.66
C ILE A 186 -9.14 -15.95 -0.19
N ARG A 187 -8.90 -17.21 0.09
CA ARG A 187 -8.08 -18.06 -0.76
C ARG A 187 -8.91 -18.76 -1.84
N ARG A 188 -10.17 -19.14 -1.50
CA ARG A 188 -11.06 -19.89 -2.42
C ARG A 188 -12.54 -19.72 -2.06
N VAL A 189 -13.37 -19.58 -3.09
CA VAL A 189 -14.83 -19.60 -2.99
C VAL A 189 -15.34 -20.90 -3.65
N TYR A 190 -16.23 -21.61 -2.97
CA TYR A 190 -16.90 -22.80 -3.48
C TYR A 190 -18.30 -22.44 -3.94
N LEU A 191 -18.59 -22.77 -5.18
CA LEU A 191 -19.82 -22.42 -5.88
C LEU A 191 -20.58 -23.68 -6.26
N HIS A 192 -21.91 -23.58 -6.28
CA HIS A 192 -22.79 -24.60 -6.85
C HIS A 192 -23.89 -23.95 -7.68
N LEU A 193 -24.44 -24.69 -8.63
CA LEU A 193 -25.58 -24.22 -9.39
C LEU A 193 -26.82 -24.08 -8.50
N PRO A 194 -27.68 -23.07 -8.76
CA PRO A 194 -28.98 -22.97 -8.11
C PRO A 194 -29.76 -24.26 -8.38
N GLU A 195 -30.38 -24.84 -7.34
CA GLU A 195 -31.29 -25.94 -7.54
C GLU A 195 -32.46 -25.48 -8.41
N ASN A 196 -32.69 -26.14 -9.54
CA ASN A 196 -33.86 -25.89 -10.36
C ASN A 196 -35.09 -26.30 -9.55
N LYS A 197 -35.82 -25.36 -8.98
CA LYS A 197 -37.07 -25.59 -8.27
C LYS A 197 -38.25 -25.99 -9.18
N TYR A 198 -37.98 -26.33 -10.44
CA TYR A 198 -38.98 -26.75 -11.41
C TYR A 198 -38.59 -28.10 -12.01
N ASN A 199 -38.95 -29.15 -11.30
CA ASN A 199 -39.28 -30.47 -11.84
C ASN A 199 -40.57 -30.95 -11.20
#